data_b7541aa1d8cbc5d94a9da3c7b277d023
#
_entry.id   b7541aa1d8cbc5d94a9da3c7b277d023
#
_cell.length_a   1.000
_cell.length_b   1.000
_cell.length_c   1.000
_cell.angle_alpha   90.00
_cell.angle_beta   90.00
_cell.angle_gamma   90.00
#
_symmetry.space_group_name_H-M   'P 1'
#
loop_
_entity.id
_entity.type
_entity.pdbx_description
1 polymer ?
#
loop_
_entity_poly.entity_id
_entity_poly.type
_entity_poly.pdbx_seq_one_letter_code
_entity_poly.pdbx_strand_id
1 'polypeptide(L)'
;MISANKFAYLAKKLYLCNRICKDDRTSMSSLIHIDEEYRLWIQSLSKRFRQSQIKAAVHINQDTLRFYWELGKEIVELHSEQRWGSKFFANLSRDLKDANPDAGCFSQTNLLYMKNFYLLYSPVLQITPQSGEQMAITPQVGEQIFSVPWGHHKLLIDKCKGQPDKAIFYVQQTIANGWSRDMLLNIYSTDLYERHSKAITNFTKTLPDEQSDLARDITRDPYSFTFTGLREPFNERKLKDSLIANIEKFLIELGTGFAYMGREVRLQIGETEQFLDMLFYNTRLHCYVVVEVKTTDFEAAHIGQLGAYVVAVDHILETESDNKTIGLLICKTKDNIFAQYALEATNQPLGISEYELQKLYPTQIEGTMPSIEEIENELNNTK
;
A
#
# COMPACT_ATOMS: atom_id res chain seq x y z
N MET A 1 32.72 8.02 14.91
CA MET A 1 33.07 8.90 13.75
C MET A 1 33.68 8.05 12.64
N ILE A 2 32.87 7.55 11.72
CA ILE A 2 33.35 6.90 10.49
C ILE A 2 33.26 7.99 9.41
N SER A 3 34.44 8.45 9.00
CA SER A 3 34.68 9.60 8.13
C SER A 3 33.91 9.51 6.80
N ALA A 4 33.26 10.60 6.39
CA ALA A 4 32.61 10.82 5.07
C ALA A 4 33.54 10.43 3.88
N ASN A 5 34.85 10.43 4.09
CA ASN A 5 35.85 9.94 3.13
C ASN A 5 35.75 8.43 2.82
N LYS A 6 35.22 7.60 3.73
CA LYS A 6 34.99 6.17 3.44
C LYS A 6 33.79 5.97 2.52
N PHE A 7 32.76 6.83 2.61
CA PHE A 7 31.59 6.76 1.74
C PHE A 7 31.90 7.19 0.31
N ALA A 8 32.63 8.29 0.15
CA ALA A 8 33.10 8.76 -1.17
C ALA A 8 34.06 7.74 -1.81
N TYR A 9 34.89 7.10 -1.01
CA TYR A 9 35.81 6.04 -1.46
C TYR A 9 35.07 4.77 -1.92
N LEU A 10 34.03 4.34 -1.20
CA LEU A 10 33.17 3.21 -1.58
C LEU A 10 32.36 3.49 -2.84
N ALA A 11 31.77 4.69 -2.96
CA ALA A 11 31.03 5.12 -4.14
C ALA A 11 31.96 5.23 -5.36
N LYS A 12 33.18 5.75 -5.18
CA LYS A 12 34.20 5.83 -6.23
C LYS A 12 34.72 4.45 -6.62
N LYS A 13 34.85 3.51 -5.68
CA LYS A 13 35.24 2.14 -5.93
C LYS A 13 34.15 1.34 -6.66
N LEU A 14 32.87 1.58 -6.36
CA LEU A 14 31.71 1.03 -7.09
C LEU A 14 31.63 1.60 -8.52
N TYR A 15 31.92 2.89 -8.70
CA TYR A 15 31.96 3.53 -10.03
C TYR A 15 33.12 2.99 -10.87
N LEU A 16 34.29 2.77 -10.28
CA LEU A 16 35.46 2.17 -10.92
C LEU A 16 35.22 0.69 -11.28
N CYS A 17 34.57 -0.09 -10.42
CA CYS A 17 34.17 -1.47 -10.72
C CYS A 17 33.22 -1.53 -11.92
N ASN A 18 32.23 -0.62 -12.01
CA ASN A 18 31.32 -0.54 -13.15
C ASN A 18 32.01 -0.11 -14.47
N ARG A 19 33.08 0.67 -14.38
CA ARG A 19 33.85 1.10 -15.55
C ARG A 19 34.78 0.02 -16.05
N ILE A 20 35.45 -0.70 -15.15
CA ILE A 20 36.34 -1.85 -15.49
C ILE A 20 35.52 -2.99 -16.12
N CYS A 21 34.28 -3.24 -15.66
CA CYS A 21 33.40 -4.24 -16.26
C CYS A 21 32.84 -3.86 -17.65
N LYS A 22 32.97 -2.59 -18.10
CA LYS A 22 32.50 -2.18 -19.43
C LYS A 22 33.56 -2.25 -20.52
N ASP A 23 34.84 -2.08 -20.17
CA ASP A 23 35.91 -2.00 -21.17
C ASP A 23 36.54 -3.36 -21.53
N ASP A 24 36.36 -4.43 -20.71
CA ASP A 24 36.98 -5.73 -20.92
C ASP A 24 36.12 -6.77 -21.69
N ARG A 25 35.08 -6.35 -22.41
CA ARG A 25 34.22 -7.32 -23.14
C ARG A 25 34.85 -7.89 -24.42
N THR A 26 36.03 -7.44 -24.81
CA THR A 26 36.58 -7.80 -26.10
C THR A 26 37.85 -8.71 -26.09
N SER A 27 38.45 -9.00 -24.93
CA SER A 27 39.73 -9.72 -24.95
C SER A 27 39.85 -11.00 -24.10
N MET A 28 38.85 -11.39 -23.31
CA MET A 28 38.93 -12.60 -22.46
C MET A 28 38.08 -13.81 -22.92
N SER A 29 37.59 -13.81 -24.16
CA SER A 29 36.65 -14.86 -24.62
C SER A 29 37.28 -16.17 -25.12
N SER A 30 38.62 -16.33 -25.07
CA SER A 30 39.25 -17.47 -25.73
C SER A 30 39.75 -18.61 -24.83
N LEU A 31 39.57 -18.56 -23.50
CA LEU A 31 40.17 -19.56 -22.57
C LEU A 31 39.16 -20.30 -21.65
N ILE A 32 37.91 -19.95 -21.63
CA ILE A 32 36.92 -20.65 -20.79
C ILE A 32 35.89 -21.33 -21.70
N HIS A 33 35.79 -22.66 -21.56
CA HIS A 33 34.71 -23.42 -22.20
C HIS A 33 33.38 -23.00 -21.54
N ILE A 34 32.57 -22.17 -22.21
CA ILE A 34 31.28 -21.70 -21.71
C ILE A 34 30.27 -22.83 -21.93
N ASP A 35 30.17 -23.71 -20.96
CA ASP A 35 29.16 -24.75 -20.85
C ASP A 35 27.89 -24.21 -20.11
N GLU A 36 26.88 -25.03 -20.01
CA GLU A 36 25.61 -24.68 -19.33
C GLU A 36 25.85 -24.46 -17.83
N GLU A 37 26.75 -25.21 -17.22
CA GLU A 37 27.10 -25.09 -15.79
C GLU A 37 27.71 -23.71 -15.48
N TYR A 38 28.64 -23.24 -16.32
CA TYR A 38 29.23 -21.91 -16.20
C TYR A 38 28.15 -20.79 -16.34
N ARG A 39 27.21 -20.91 -17.29
CA ARG A 39 26.14 -19.95 -17.47
C ARG A 39 25.23 -19.88 -16.25
N LEU A 40 24.81 -21.01 -15.71
CA LEU A 40 24.00 -21.10 -14.49
C LEU A 40 24.75 -20.51 -13.27
N TRP A 41 26.03 -20.77 -13.17
CA TRP A 41 26.87 -20.20 -12.11
C TRP A 41 26.93 -18.66 -12.20
N ILE A 42 27.19 -18.11 -13.40
CA ILE A 42 27.21 -16.65 -13.62
C ILE A 42 25.85 -16.01 -13.32
N GLN A 43 24.74 -16.66 -13.70
CA GLN A 43 23.40 -16.19 -13.34
C GLN A 43 23.20 -16.17 -11.81
N SER A 44 23.64 -17.21 -11.12
CA SER A 44 23.58 -17.29 -9.66
C SER A 44 24.44 -16.20 -9.00
N LEU A 45 25.66 -15.97 -9.47
CA LEU A 45 26.52 -14.88 -9.00
C LEU A 45 25.89 -13.51 -9.21
N SER A 46 25.36 -13.26 -10.40
CA SER A 46 24.69 -12.00 -10.73
C SER A 46 23.47 -11.76 -9.84
N LYS A 47 22.67 -12.81 -9.58
CA LYS A 47 21.54 -12.74 -8.64
C LYS A 47 21.99 -12.41 -7.22
N ARG A 48 23.02 -13.09 -6.70
CA ARG A 48 23.58 -12.84 -5.36
C ARG A 48 24.14 -11.43 -5.25
N PHE A 49 24.84 -10.95 -6.28
CA PHE A 49 25.40 -9.60 -6.32
C PHE A 49 24.29 -8.54 -6.25
N ARG A 50 23.24 -8.68 -7.08
CA ARG A 50 22.08 -7.78 -7.04
C ARG A 50 21.37 -7.78 -5.70
N GLN A 51 21.19 -8.96 -5.10
CA GLN A 51 20.60 -9.09 -3.77
C GLN A 51 21.45 -8.38 -2.70
N SER A 52 22.78 -8.49 -2.78
CA SER A 52 23.69 -7.79 -1.86
C SER A 52 23.60 -6.27 -2.02
N GLN A 53 23.51 -5.77 -3.27
CA GLN A 53 23.33 -4.34 -3.53
C GLN A 53 22.00 -3.82 -2.96
N ILE A 54 20.90 -4.57 -3.16
CA ILE A 54 19.57 -4.21 -2.62
C ILE A 54 19.62 -4.16 -1.09
N LYS A 55 20.19 -5.18 -0.44
CA LYS A 55 20.35 -5.20 1.02
C LYS A 55 21.14 -4.00 1.53
N ALA A 56 22.25 -3.67 0.88
CA ALA A 56 23.07 -2.51 1.26
C ALA A 56 22.28 -1.19 1.12
N ALA A 57 21.51 -1.03 0.04
CA ALA A 57 20.67 0.16 -0.17
C ALA A 57 19.56 0.29 0.90
N VAL A 58 18.93 -0.84 1.28
CA VAL A 58 17.92 -0.86 2.35
C VAL A 58 18.53 -0.46 3.69
N HIS A 59 19.71 -1.00 4.05
CA HIS A 59 20.38 -0.63 5.30
C HIS A 59 20.77 0.85 5.34
N ILE A 60 21.29 1.40 4.24
CA ILE A 60 21.64 2.82 4.15
C ILE A 60 20.38 3.69 4.36
N ASN A 61 19.26 3.31 3.75
CA ASN A 61 18.01 4.01 3.96
C ASN A 61 17.54 3.96 5.43
N GLN A 62 17.60 2.79 6.03
CA GLN A 62 17.22 2.60 7.45
C GLN A 62 18.07 3.45 8.39
N ASP A 63 19.39 3.41 8.25
CA ASP A 63 20.31 4.19 9.08
C ASP A 63 20.10 5.70 8.89
N THR A 64 19.85 6.13 7.65
CA THR A 64 19.51 7.51 7.35
C THR A 64 18.22 7.96 8.04
N LEU A 65 17.17 7.13 8.00
CA LEU A 65 15.89 7.43 8.63
C LEU A 65 15.97 7.40 10.16
N ARG A 66 16.77 6.52 10.75
CA ARG A 66 17.05 6.52 12.19
C ARG A 66 17.74 7.82 12.61
N PHE A 67 18.74 8.26 11.85
CA PHE A 67 19.39 9.55 12.09
C PHE A 67 18.39 10.72 11.98
N TYR A 68 17.49 10.72 10.97
CA TYR A 68 16.46 11.74 10.84
C TYR A 68 15.47 11.74 12.01
N TRP A 69 15.15 10.54 12.49
CA TRP A 69 14.30 10.36 13.67
C TRP A 69 14.95 10.95 14.94
N GLU A 70 16.20 10.59 15.19
CA GLU A 70 16.94 11.07 16.38
C GLU A 70 17.13 12.59 16.35
N LEU A 71 17.52 13.14 15.21
CA LEU A 71 17.63 14.60 15.05
C LEU A 71 16.27 15.29 15.26
N GLY A 72 15.20 14.72 14.69
CA GLY A 72 13.85 15.23 14.91
C GLY A 72 13.41 15.19 16.36
N LYS A 73 13.75 14.10 17.08
CA LYS A 73 13.54 13.92 18.52
C LYS A 73 14.27 14.99 19.32
N GLU A 74 15.54 15.17 19.09
CA GLU A 74 16.35 16.17 19.78
C GLU A 74 15.79 17.60 19.58
N ILE A 75 15.39 17.96 18.36
CA ILE A 75 14.77 19.26 18.06
C ILE A 75 13.51 19.49 18.91
N VAL A 76 12.69 18.46 19.10
CA VAL A 76 11.44 18.55 19.87
C VAL A 76 11.72 18.56 21.38
N GLU A 77 12.52 17.64 21.89
CA GLU A 77 12.78 17.47 23.33
C GLU A 77 13.59 18.64 23.93
N LEU A 78 14.50 19.21 23.15
CA LEU A 78 15.25 20.40 23.58
C LEU A 78 14.45 21.70 23.49
N HIS A 79 13.20 21.66 23.03
CA HIS A 79 12.39 22.83 22.71
C HIS A 79 13.15 23.86 21.87
N SER A 80 13.88 23.40 20.88
CA SER A 80 14.93 24.14 20.18
C SER A 80 14.45 25.44 19.56
N GLU A 81 13.22 25.50 19.02
CA GLU A 81 12.66 26.73 18.46
C GLU A 81 12.37 27.80 19.53
N GLN A 82 11.90 27.38 20.70
CA GLN A 82 11.65 28.28 21.83
C GLN A 82 12.97 28.79 22.44
N ARG A 83 13.98 27.91 22.50
CA ARG A 83 15.28 28.21 23.12
C ARG A 83 16.15 29.08 22.23
N TRP A 84 16.15 28.90 20.90
CA TRP A 84 17.05 29.58 19.96
C TRP A 84 16.32 30.48 18.92
N GLY A 85 15.01 30.68 19.08
CA GLY A 85 14.21 31.66 18.38
C GLY A 85 13.77 31.27 16.95
N SER A 86 13.03 32.16 16.30
CA SER A 86 12.34 31.94 15.02
C SER A 86 13.25 31.62 13.82
N LYS A 87 14.55 31.96 13.88
CA LYS A 87 15.52 31.63 12.83
C LYS A 87 16.28 30.32 13.06
N PHE A 88 15.86 29.53 14.06
CA PHE A 88 16.53 28.28 14.45
C PHE A 88 16.84 27.37 13.27
N PHE A 89 15.85 27.01 12.46
CA PHE A 89 16.06 26.10 11.32
C PHE A 89 16.98 26.67 10.25
N ALA A 90 16.94 27.97 10.02
CA ALA A 90 17.84 28.64 9.05
C ALA A 90 19.30 28.57 9.54
N ASN A 91 19.53 28.87 10.81
CA ASN A 91 20.85 28.80 11.45
C ASN A 91 21.37 27.38 11.48
N LEU A 92 20.54 26.41 11.97
CA LEU A 92 20.90 25.00 12.01
C LEU A 92 21.25 24.45 10.63
N SER A 93 20.47 24.81 9.60
CA SER A 93 20.77 24.43 8.20
C SER A 93 22.11 24.94 7.73
N ARG A 94 22.44 26.21 8.01
CA ARG A 94 23.73 26.82 7.65
C ARG A 94 24.88 26.11 8.38
N ASP A 95 24.80 26.02 9.69
CA ASP A 95 25.86 25.52 10.54
C ASP A 95 26.17 24.02 10.27
N LEU A 96 25.11 23.20 10.02
CA LEU A 96 25.29 21.81 9.62
C LEU A 96 25.87 21.64 8.21
N LYS A 97 25.53 22.52 7.26
CA LYS A 97 26.11 22.51 5.92
C LYS A 97 27.58 22.96 5.92
N ASP A 98 27.91 23.98 6.74
CA ASP A 98 29.29 24.44 6.88
C ASP A 98 30.18 23.35 7.51
N ALA A 99 29.63 22.61 8.50
CA ALA A 99 30.32 21.49 9.10
C ALA A 99 30.40 20.25 8.20
N ASN A 100 29.46 20.08 7.25
CA ASN A 100 29.34 18.90 6.36
C ASN A 100 28.99 19.34 4.93
N PRO A 101 29.92 19.93 4.17
CA PRO A 101 29.65 20.52 2.86
C PRO A 101 29.09 19.54 1.82
N ASP A 102 29.44 18.26 1.94
CA ASP A 102 29.00 17.19 1.01
C ASP A 102 27.61 16.62 1.36
N ALA A 103 27.01 17.03 2.48
CA ALA A 103 25.73 16.52 2.96
C ALA A 103 24.54 17.32 2.41
N GLY A 104 23.88 16.85 1.39
CA GLY A 104 22.70 17.50 0.81
C GLY A 104 21.42 17.44 1.64
N CYS A 105 21.43 16.74 2.79
CA CYS A 105 20.23 16.46 3.58
C CYS A 105 19.84 17.57 4.57
N PHE A 106 20.68 18.56 4.83
CA PHE A 106 20.47 19.59 5.84
C PHE A 106 19.83 20.89 5.32
N SER A 107 18.94 20.80 4.32
CA SER A 107 18.12 21.95 3.97
C SER A 107 17.13 22.29 5.09
N GLN A 108 16.80 23.57 5.26
CA GLN A 108 15.83 24.03 6.24
C GLN A 108 14.51 23.25 6.17
N THR A 109 13.98 23.04 4.98
CA THR A 109 12.78 22.25 4.72
C THR A 109 12.94 20.80 5.17
N ASN A 110 14.10 20.18 4.89
CA ASN A 110 14.30 18.78 5.26
C ASN A 110 14.45 18.61 6.79
N LEU A 111 15.08 19.57 7.48
CA LEU A 111 15.15 19.61 8.95
C LEU A 111 13.75 19.73 9.57
N LEU A 112 12.87 20.52 8.97
CA LEU A 112 11.47 20.61 9.40
C LEU A 112 10.72 19.28 9.18
N TYR A 113 10.97 18.60 8.05
CA TYR A 113 10.42 17.25 7.83
C TYR A 113 10.95 16.23 8.84
N MET A 114 12.21 16.29 9.26
CA MET A 114 12.76 15.40 10.30
C MET A 114 12.06 15.62 11.64
N LYS A 115 11.82 16.87 12.03
CA LYS A 115 11.01 17.21 13.22
C LYS A 115 9.59 16.62 13.10
N ASN A 116 8.92 16.85 11.97
CA ASN A 116 7.55 16.39 11.75
C ASN A 116 7.47 14.85 11.64
N PHE A 117 8.52 14.19 11.18
CA PHE A 117 8.64 12.73 11.16
C PHE A 117 8.58 12.15 12.56
N TYR A 118 9.36 12.73 13.49
CA TYR A 118 9.29 12.35 14.90
C TYR A 118 7.90 12.64 15.48
N LEU A 119 7.35 13.85 15.28
CA LEU A 119 6.04 14.21 15.81
C LEU A 119 4.90 13.33 15.30
N LEU A 120 4.96 12.88 14.03
CA LEU A 120 3.92 12.04 13.45
C LEU A 120 3.89 10.64 14.08
N TYR A 121 5.05 10.01 14.27
CA TYR A 121 5.10 8.61 14.67
C TYR A 121 5.43 8.40 16.17
N SER A 122 5.95 9.40 16.87
CA SER A 122 6.31 9.26 18.29
C SER A 122 5.14 8.88 19.20
N PRO A 123 3.89 9.36 18.99
CA PRO A 123 2.77 8.95 19.86
C PRO A 123 2.55 7.43 19.87
N VAL A 124 2.77 6.77 18.73
CA VAL A 124 2.57 5.33 18.58
C VAL A 124 3.80 4.54 19.04
N LEU A 125 5.01 5.07 18.86
CA LEU A 125 6.26 4.38 19.24
C LEU A 125 6.61 4.55 20.74
N GLN A 126 6.04 5.52 21.44
CA GLN A 126 6.30 5.80 22.85
C GLN A 126 5.34 5.11 23.83
N ILE A 127 4.37 4.32 23.36
CA ILE A 127 3.51 3.54 24.24
C ILE A 127 4.33 2.36 24.80
N THR A 128 5.19 2.66 25.78
CA THR A 128 5.76 1.66 26.69
C THR A 128 4.70 1.29 27.71
N PRO A 129 4.51 0.01 28.06
CA PRO A 129 3.47 -0.40 28.97
C PRO A 129 3.78 0.06 30.40
N GLN A 130 3.12 1.13 30.87
CA GLN A 130 3.08 1.49 32.29
C GLN A 130 1.77 1.07 32.99
N SER A 131 0.89 0.38 32.31
CA SER A 131 -0.31 -0.23 32.94
C SER A 131 -0.62 -1.54 32.21
N GLY A 132 -0.66 -2.62 32.97
CA GLY A 132 -0.78 -4.03 32.63
C GLY A 132 -1.83 -4.50 31.63
N GLU A 133 -2.16 -3.73 30.60
CA GLU A 133 -2.93 -4.15 29.45
C GLU A 133 -2.01 -4.17 28.22
N GLN A 134 -1.82 -5.36 27.69
CA GLN A 134 -0.97 -5.66 26.54
C GLN A 134 -1.56 -5.06 25.26
N MET A 135 -1.11 -3.86 24.87
CA MET A 135 -0.94 -3.50 23.48
C MET A 135 0.54 -3.14 23.28
N ALA A 136 1.35 -4.17 23.18
CA ALA A 136 2.75 -4.03 22.81
C ALA A 136 2.80 -3.59 21.35
N ILE A 137 3.16 -2.31 21.13
CA ILE A 137 3.72 -1.93 19.83
C ILE A 137 5.03 -2.69 19.73
N THR A 138 4.98 -3.75 18.93
CA THR A 138 6.11 -4.64 18.71
C THR A 138 7.26 -3.84 18.08
N PRO A 139 8.52 -4.22 18.34
CA PRO A 139 9.71 -3.73 17.62
C PRO A 139 9.51 -3.67 16.10
N GLN A 140 8.60 -4.47 15.59
CA GLN A 140 8.20 -4.62 14.21
C GLN A 140 7.63 -3.35 13.56
N VAL A 141 6.83 -2.53 14.25
CA VAL A 141 6.27 -1.28 13.68
C VAL A 141 7.36 -0.23 13.48
N GLY A 142 8.28 -0.11 14.44
CA GLY A 142 9.44 0.77 14.30
C GLY A 142 10.32 0.39 13.09
N GLU A 143 10.59 -0.91 12.91
CA GLU A 143 11.34 -1.40 11.77
C GLU A 143 10.61 -1.17 10.44
N GLN A 144 9.29 -1.31 10.41
CA GLN A 144 8.46 -1.02 9.23
C GLN A 144 8.56 0.45 8.83
N ILE A 145 8.47 1.40 9.77
CA ILE A 145 8.62 2.82 9.48
C ILE A 145 9.99 3.10 8.83
N PHE A 146 11.08 2.56 9.38
CA PHE A 146 12.42 2.79 8.83
C PHE A 146 12.70 2.02 7.52
N SER A 147 11.84 1.11 7.10
CA SER A 147 12.01 0.37 5.83
C SER A 147 11.47 1.10 4.60
N VAL A 148 10.57 2.07 4.79
CA VAL A 148 9.95 2.83 3.69
C VAL A 148 10.83 4.03 3.32
N PRO A 149 11.03 4.37 2.02
CA PRO A 149 11.89 5.46 1.61
C PRO A 149 11.44 6.84 2.09
N TRP A 150 12.41 7.75 2.34
CA TRP A 150 12.15 9.11 2.85
C TRP A 150 11.12 9.91 2.05
N GLY A 151 11.11 9.75 0.71
CA GLY A 151 10.12 10.43 -0.14
C GLY A 151 8.67 10.08 0.17
N HIS A 152 8.40 8.83 0.61
CA HIS A 152 7.07 8.40 1.06
C HIS A 152 6.72 9.04 2.39
N HIS A 153 7.67 9.11 3.35
CA HIS A 153 7.43 9.75 4.63
C HIS A 153 7.11 11.24 4.49
N LYS A 154 7.79 11.97 3.59
CA LYS A 154 7.43 13.36 3.32
C LYS A 154 5.97 13.50 2.89
N LEU A 155 5.51 12.64 1.99
CA LEU A 155 4.10 12.63 1.56
C LEU A 155 3.16 12.32 2.73
N LEU A 156 3.47 11.31 3.54
CA LEU A 156 2.63 10.95 4.70
C LEU A 156 2.63 12.04 5.77
N ILE A 157 3.75 12.70 6.02
CA ILE A 157 3.86 13.85 6.94
C ILE A 157 2.92 14.98 6.49
N ASP A 158 2.90 15.30 5.19
CA ASP A 158 2.06 16.35 4.66
C ASP A 158 0.56 15.98 4.71
N LYS A 159 0.23 14.73 4.43
CA LYS A 159 -1.16 14.26 4.27
C LYS A 159 -1.79 13.73 5.55
N CYS A 160 -1.01 13.13 6.46
CA CYS A 160 -1.51 12.47 7.68
C CYS A 160 -1.21 13.29 8.95
N LYS A 161 -1.20 14.63 8.87
CA LYS A 161 -0.94 15.50 10.02
C LYS A 161 -1.82 15.14 11.23
N GLY A 162 -1.21 14.76 12.35
CA GLY A 162 -1.93 14.41 13.58
C GLY A 162 -2.71 13.10 13.55
N GLN A 163 -2.50 12.26 12.53
CA GLN A 163 -3.15 10.95 12.36
C GLN A 163 -2.09 9.84 12.21
N PRO A 164 -1.40 9.47 13.29
CA PRO A 164 -0.32 8.48 13.23
C PRO A 164 -0.80 7.10 12.76
N ASP A 165 -1.98 6.66 13.19
CA ASP A 165 -2.55 5.35 12.79
C ASP A 165 -2.79 5.28 11.28
N LYS A 166 -3.31 6.36 10.69
CA LYS A 166 -3.48 6.48 9.24
C LYS A 166 -2.14 6.44 8.51
N ALA A 167 -1.12 7.11 9.04
CA ALA A 167 0.22 7.08 8.46
C ALA A 167 0.85 5.68 8.53
N ILE A 168 0.71 4.98 9.65
CA ILE A 168 1.19 3.60 9.83
C ILE A 168 0.47 2.64 8.88
N PHE A 169 -0.83 2.76 8.73
CA PHE A 169 -1.59 1.98 7.77
C PHE A 169 -0.99 2.12 6.35
N TYR A 170 -0.73 3.34 5.88
CA TYR A 170 -0.13 3.55 4.56
C TYR A 170 1.32 3.07 4.47
N VAL A 171 2.10 3.12 5.55
CA VAL A 171 3.43 2.50 5.63
C VAL A 171 3.33 1.00 5.41
N GLN A 172 2.43 0.31 6.13
CA GLN A 172 2.21 -1.12 6.02
C GLN A 172 1.73 -1.53 4.62
N GLN A 173 0.77 -0.79 4.07
CA GLN A 173 0.27 -1.02 2.71
C GLN A 173 1.36 -0.78 1.66
N THR A 174 2.23 0.21 1.86
CA THR A 174 3.37 0.48 0.97
C THR A 174 4.35 -0.70 0.96
N ILE A 175 4.65 -1.26 2.12
CA ILE A 175 5.53 -2.44 2.25
C ILE A 175 4.90 -3.67 1.61
N ALA A 176 3.63 -3.94 1.93
CA ALA A 176 2.90 -5.12 1.46
C ALA A 176 2.76 -5.16 -0.07
N ASN A 177 2.60 -3.99 -0.70
CA ASN A 177 2.30 -3.85 -2.12
C ASN A 177 3.47 -3.30 -2.95
N GLY A 178 4.57 -2.91 -2.33
CA GLY A 178 5.72 -2.33 -3.02
C GLY A 178 5.41 -1.00 -3.73
N TRP A 179 4.52 -0.16 -3.16
CA TRP A 179 4.09 1.08 -3.82
C TRP A 179 5.22 2.07 -3.99
N SER A 180 5.32 2.63 -5.20
CA SER A 180 6.11 3.84 -5.45
C SER A 180 5.45 5.05 -4.77
N ARG A 181 6.20 6.16 -4.65
CA ARG A 181 5.66 7.41 -4.07
C ARG A 181 4.42 7.91 -4.82
N ASP A 182 4.44 7.85 -6.15
CA ASP A 182 3.32 8.30 -6.99
C ASP A 182 2.10 7.37 -6.84
N MET A 183 2.35 6.06 -6.75
CA MET A 183 1.29 5.10 -6.47
C MET A 183 0.68 5.34 -5.08
N LEU A 184 1.50 5.56 -4.05
CA LEU A 184 1.02 5.91 -2.72
C LEU A 184 0.15 7.18 -2.74
N LEU A 185 0.56 8.22 -3.48
CA LEU A 185 -0.23 9.44 -3.63
C LEU A 185 -1.59 9.17 -4.28
N ASN A 186 -1.60 8.39 -5.36
CA ASN A 186 -2.83 8.01 -6.06
C ASN A 186 -3.76 7.22 -5.14
N ILE A 187 -3.25 6.22 -4.43
CA ILE A 187 -4.03 5.40 -3.48
C ILE A 187 -4.50 6.24 -2.28
N TYR A 188 -3.67 7.13 -1.74
CA TYR A 188 -4.09 8.05 -0.68
C TYR A 188 -5.31 8.87 -1.11
N SER A 189 -5.32 9.34 -2.36
CA SER A 189 -6.43 10.13 -2.91
C SER A 189 -7.74 9.35 -3.06
N THR A 190 -7.75 8.02 -2.92
CA THR A 190 -8.95 7.19 -2.92
C THR A 190 -9.58 7.01 -1.55
N ASP A 191 -9.04 7.62 -0.49
CA ASP A 191 -9.47 7.48 0.91
C ASP A 191 -9.50 6.02 1.38
N LEU A 192 -8.48 5.24 0.95
CA LEU A 192 -8.40 3.81 1.24
C LEU A 192 -8.48 3.51 2.75
N TYR A 193 -7.85 4.31 3.60
CA TYR A 193 -7.86 4.10 5.05
C TYR A 193 -9.28 4.13 5.63
N GLU A 194 -10.11 5.05 5.16
CA GLU A 194 -11.49 5.22 5.61
C GLU A 194 -12.42 4.10 5.15
N ARG A 195 -12.11 3.47 4.02
CA ARG A 195 -12.91 2.41 3.38
C ARG A 195 -12.45 1.00 3.71
N HIS A 196 -11.22 0.86 4.21
CA HIS A 196 -10.59 -0.43 4.49
C HIS A 196 -11.33 -1.18 5.60
N SER A 197 -11.59 -2.48 5.40
CA SER A 197 -12.27 -3.36 6.36
C SER A 197 -13.65 -2.86 6.83
N LYS A 198 -14.38 -2.10 6.01
CA LYS A 198 -15.70 -1.55 6.36
C LYS A 198 -16.87 -2.35 5.81
N ALA A 199 -16.65 -3.33 4.94
CA ALA A 199 -17.70 -4.22 4.44
C ALA A 199 -18.43 -4.92 5.59
N ILE A 200 -19.73 -5.14 5.42
CA ILE A 200 -20.50 -5.96 6.33
C ILE A 200 -20.21 -7.42 5.97
N THR A 201 -19.67 -8.20 6.92
CA THR A 201 -19.25 -9.58 6.66
C THR A 201 -19.70 -10.51 7.80
N ASN A 202 -19.83 -11.79 7.49
CA ASN A 202 -20.02 -12.84 8.50
C ASN A 202 -18.77 -13.71 8.67
N PHE A 203 -17.59 -13.25 8.22
CA PHE A 203 -16.36 -14.02 8.20
C PHE A 203 -15.94 -14.54 9.58
N THR A 204 -16.13 -13.76 10.65
CA THR A 204 -15.83 -14.17 12.02
C THR A 204 -16.63 -15.38 12.51
N LYS A 205 -17.79 -15.66 11.89
CA LYS A 205 -18.64 -16.81 12.22
C LYS A 205 -18.43 -18.00 11.29
N THR A 206 -17.92 -17.75 10.06
CA THR A 206 -17.91 -18.73 8.96
C THR A 206 -16.53 -19.20 8.56
N LEU A 207 -15.48 -18.49 8.99
CA LEU A 207 -14.08 -18.80 8.69
C LEU A 207 -13.28 -18.97 9.98
N PRO A 208 -12.16 -19.74 9.95
CA PRO A 208 -11.17 -19.74 11.03
C PRO A 208 -10.62 -18.33 11.30
N ASP A 209 -10.19 -18.05 12.55
CA ASP A 209 -9.81 -16.71 13.00
C ASP A 209 -8.76 -16.04 12.09
N GLU A 210 -7.66 -16.73 11.78
CA GLU A 210 -6.59 -16.18 10.94
C GLU A 210 -7.10 -15.84 9.52
N GLN A 211 -7.92 -16.71 8.93
CA GLN A 211 -8.50 -16.47 7.61
C GLN A 211 -9.56 -15.36 7.67
N SER A 212 -10.35 -15.30 8.72
CA SER A 212 -11.37 -14.27 8.94
C SER A 212 -10.77 -12.88 8.97
N ASP A 213 -9.68 -12.67 9.72
CA ASP A 213 -9.02 -11.37 9.81
C ASP A 213 -8.44 -10.95 8.44
N LEU A 214 -7.76 -11.85 7.74
CA LEU A 214 -7.25 -11.60 6.40
C LEU A 214 -8.38 -11.34 5.38
N ALA A 215 -9.49 -12.06 5.48
CA ALA A 215 -10.66 -11.87 4.60
C ALA A 215 -11.32 -10.50 4.83
N ARG A 216 -11.38 -10.03 6.07
CA ARG A 216 -11.86 -8.68 6.38
C ARG A 216 -10.91 -7.62 5.84
N ASP A 217 -9.62 -7.82 5.95
CA ASP A 217 -8.59 -6.89 5.46
C ASP A 217 -8.63 -6.65 3.95
N ILE A 218 -9.10 -7.61 3.16
CA ILE A 218 -9.23 -7.41 1.71
C ILE A 218 -10.55 -6.73 1.30
N THR A 219 -11.48 -6.51 2.24
CA THR A 219 -12.76 -5.86 1.92
C THR A 219 -12.68 -4.34 2.02
N ARG A 220 -13.55 -3.67 1.29
CA ARG A 220 -13.73 -2.20 1.30
C ARG A 220 -15.20 -1.85 1.24
N ASP A 221 -15.55 -0.69 1.79
CA ASP A 221 -16.90 -0.16 1.70
C ASP A 221 -16.87 1.37 1.84
N PRO A 222 -17.27 2.09 0.80
CA PRO A 222 -17.61 1.61 -0.55
C PRO A 222 -16.38 1.25 -1.40
N TYR A 223 -16.58 0.43 -2.44
CA TYR A 223 -15.61 0.29 -3.54
C TYR A 223 -15.66 1.51 -4.44
N SER A 224 -14.51 2.02 -4.89
CA SER A 224 -14.44 3.16 -5.79
C SER A 224 -14.31 2.72 -7.25
N PHE A 225 -15.39 2.82 -8.00
CA PHE A 225 -15.43 2.52 -9.43
C PHE A 225 -15.32 3.78 -10.31
N THR A 226 -14.76 4.85 -9.77
CA THR A 226 -14.55 6.13 -10.46
C THR A 226 -13.72 5.97 -11.75
N PHE A 227 -12.80 4.99 -11.78
CA PHE A 227 -11.95 4.69 -12.93
C PHE A 227 -12.71 4.15 -14.14
N THR A 228 -13.97 3.70 -13.97
CA THR A 228 -14.83 3.25 -15.09
C THR A 228 -15.29 4.40 -15.97
N GLY A 229 -15.33 5.63 -15.42
CA GLY A 229 -15.85 6.81 -16.11
C GLY A 229 -17.34 6.76 -16.39
N LEU A 230 -18.07 5.79 -15.81
CA LEU A 230 -19.51 5.65 -16.02
C LEU A 230 -20.28 6.76 -15.34
N ARG A 231 -21.35 7.20 -16.02
CA ARG A 231 -22.36 8.11 -15.49
C ARG A 231 -23.74 7.50 -15.68
N GLU A 232 -24.60 7.67 -14.71
CA GLU A 232 -25.98 7.16 -14.81
C GLU A 232 -26.77 7.87 -15.94
N PRO A 233 -27.67 7.17 -16.66
CA PRO A 233 -28.06 5.77 -16.43
C PRO A 233 -27.16 4.76 -17.15
N PHE A 234 -26.92 3.62 -16.54
CA PHE A 234 -26.26 2.45 -17.15
C PHE A 234 -26.88 1.17 -16.57
N ASN A 235 -26.68 0.06 -17.27
CA ASN A 235 -27.12 -1.27 -16.82
C ASN A 235 -25.94 -2.09 -16.24
N GLU A 236 -26.28 -3.18 -15.57
CA GLU A 236 -25.33 -4.08 -14.90
C GLU A 236 -24.26 -4.61 -15.86
N ARG A 237 -24.65 -5.02 -17.09
CA ARG A 237 -23.71 -5.49 -18.12
C ARG A 237 -22.66 -4.43 -18.45
N LYS A 238 -23.07 -3.18 -18.65
CA LYS A 238 -22.16 -2.08 -18.97
C LYS A 238 -21.19 -1.79 -17.81
N LEU A 239 -21.65 -1.91 -16.56
CA LEU A 239 -20.78 -1.79 -15.39
C LEU A 239 -19.73 -2.91 -15.39
N LYS A 240 -20.16 -4.17 -15.51
CA LYS A 240 -19.27 -5.33 -15.56
C LYS A 240 -18.26 -5.25 -16.71
N ASP A 241 -18.72 -4.87 -17.92
CA ASP A 241 -17.82 -4.66 -19.06
C ASP A 241 -16.77 -3.57 -18.80
N SER A 242 -17.16 -2.48 -18.13
CA SER A 242 -16.24 -1.39 -17.79
C SER A 242 -15.23 -1.78 -16.71
N LEU A 243 -15.62 -2.58 -15.72
CA LEU A 243 -14.71 -3.13 -14.72
C LEU A 243 -13.64 -4.01 -15.36
N ILE A 244 -14.05 -4.90 -16.26
CA ILE A 244 -13.13 -5.80 -16.97
C ILE A 244 -12.25 -5.05 -17.97
N ALA A 245 -12.79 -4.05 -18.68
CA ALA A 245 -11.99 -3.18 -19.55
C ALA A 245 -10.89 -2.42 -18.79
N ASN A 246 -11.07 -2.20 -17.49
CA ASN A 246 -10.11 -1.56 -16.60
C ASN A 246 -9.59 -2.52 -15.52
N ILE A 247 -9.35 -3.78 -15.88
CA ILE A 247 -9.04 -4.86 -14.91
C ILE A 247 -7.86 -4.54 -13.99
N GLU A 248 -6.83 -3.86 -14.48
CA GLU A 248 -5.69 -3.46 -13.64
C GLU A 248 -6.13 -2.54 -12.49
N LYS A 249 -6.95 -1.53 -12.79
CA LYS A 249 -7.48 -0.62 -11.77
C LYS A 249 -8.48 -1.31 -10.85
N PHE A 250 -9.26 -2.24 -11.38
CA PHE A 250 -10.18 -3.02 -10.60
C PHE A 250 -9.45 -3.96 -9.62
N LEU A 251 -8.37 -4.63 -10.04
CA LEU A 251 -7.53 -5.44 -9.15
C LEU A 251 -6.87 -4.59 -8.04
N ILE A 252 -6.42 -3.38 -8.37
CA ILE A 252 -5.91 -2.43 -7.36
C ILE A 252 -7.02 -2.06 -6.36
N GLU A 253 -8.23 -1.83 -6.85
CA GLU A 253 -9.37 -1.49 -6.00
C GLU A 253 -9.83 -2.69 -5.17
N LEU A 254 -9.85 -3.91 -5.68
CA LEU A 254 -10.13 -5.11 -4.89
C LEU A 254 -9.09 -5.33 -3.80
N GLY A 255 -7.82 -5.03 -4.06
CA GLY A 255 -6.76 -5.09 -3.05
C GLY A 255 -5.70 -6.15 -3.33
N THR A 256 -4.91 -6.45 -2.28
CA THR A 256 -3.73 -7.30 -2.41
C THR A 256 -4.08 -8.77 -2.60
N GLY A 257 -3.33 -9.41 -3.49
CA GLY A 257 -3.39 -10.86 -3.68
C GLY A 257 -4.46 -11.34 -4.67
N PHE A 258 -5.30 -10.46 -5.20
CA PHE A 258 -6.30 -10.86 -6.20
C PHE A 258 -5.68 -11.18 -7.55
N ALA A 259 -6.03 -12.34 -8.09
CA ALA A 259 -5.75 -12.78 -9.45
C ALA A 259 -7.08 -13.02 -10.18
N TYR A 260 -7.23 -12.42 -11.35
CA TYR A 260 -8.44 -12.57 -12.14
C TYR A 260 -8.48 -13.93 -12.86
N MET A 261 -9.52 -14.72 -12.62
CA MET A 261 -9.71 -16.04 -13.18
C MET A 261 -10.68 -16.07 -14.38
N GLY A 262 -11.66 -15.16 -14.38
CA GLY A 262 -12.61 -15.06 -15.48
C GLY A 262 -13.90 -14.31 -15.13
N ARG A 263 -14.67 -13.99 -16.17
CA ARG A 263 -16.03 -13.48 -16.05
C ARG A 263 -17.02 -14.46 -16.70
N GLU A 264 -18.29 -14.37 -16.29
CA GLU A 264 -19.34 -15.27 -16.80
C GLU A 264 -18.87 -16.74 -16.76
N VAL A 265 -18.19 -17.10 -15.63
CA VAL A 265 -17.62 -18.43 -15.47
C VAL A 265 -18.75 -19.44 -15.34
N ARG A 266 -18.80 -20.38 -16.27
CA ARG A 266 -19.83 -21.42 -16.31
C ARG A 266 -19.57 -22.49 -15.24
N LEU A 267 -20.55 -22.72 -14.39
CA LEU A 267 -20.58 -23.83 -13.44
C LEU A 267 -21.70 -24.79 -13.80
N GLN A 268 -21.36 -26.07 -13.91
CA GLN A 268 -22.35 -27.13 -14.08
C GLN A 268 -22.72 -27.72 -12.73
N ILE A 269 -23.92 -27.43 -12.23
CA ILE A 269 -24.43 -27.88 -10.94
C ILE A 269 -25.54 -28.91 -11.21
N GLY A 270 -25.20 -30.20 -11.22
CA GLY A 270 -26.11 -31.25 -11.65
C GLY A 270 -26.51 -31.04 -13.12
N GLU A 271 -27.82 -30.91 -13.39
CA GLU A 271 -28.36 -30.65 -14.72
C GLU A 271 -28.49 -29.15 -15.03
N THR A 272 -28.22 -28.29 -14.07
CA THR A 272 -28.40 -26.83 -14.21
C THR A 272 -27.07 -26.13 -14.49
N GLU A 273 -27.08 -25.23 -15.48
CA GLU A 273 -25.95 -24.34 -15.75
C GLU A 273 -26.14 -23.02 -15.02
N GLN A 274 -25.10 -22.56 -14.36
CA GLN A 274 -25.04 -21.26 -13.70
C GLN A 274 -23.82 -20.49 -14.20
N PHE A 275 -23.89 -19.17 -14.17
CA PHE A 275 -22.82 -18.29 -14.63
C PHE A 275 -22.47 -17.29 -13.52
N LEU A 276 -21.23 -17.38 -13.03
CA LEU A 276 -20.69 -16.41 -12.07
C LEU A 276 -20.36 -15.11 -12.79
N ASP A 277 -20.66 -13.98 -12.16
CA ASP A 277 -20.28 -12.68 -12.72
C ASP A 277 -18.77 -12.57 -12.92
N MET A 278 -18.01 -12.73 -11.85
CA MET A 278 -16.55 -12.68 -11.86
C MET A 278 -15.96 -13.63 -10.83
N LEU A 279 -14.94 -14.35 -11.24
CA LEU A 279 -14.17 -15.26 -10.38
C LEU A 279 -12.75 -14.74 -10.25
N PHE A 280 -12.27 -14.69 -9.01
CA PHE A 280 -10.91 -14.38 -8.66
C PHE A 280 -10.31 -15.49 -7.80
N TYR A 281 -8.99 -15.52 -7.70
CA TYR A 281 -8.26 -16.27 -6.68
C TYR A 281 -7.44 -15.31 -5.84
N ASN A 282 -7.49 -15.44 -4.52
CA ASN A 282 -6.67 -14.61 -3.64
C ASN A 282 -5.47 -15.40 -3.13
N THR A 283 -4.27 -15.01 -3.56
CA THR A 283 -3.01 -15.71 -3.25
C THR A 283 -2.56 -15.58 -1.80
N ARG A 284 -3.12 -14.64 -1.02
CA ARG A 284 -2.82 -14.51 0.41
C ARG A 284 -3.75 -15.34 1.27
N LEU A 285 -4.99 -15.43 0.86
CA LEU A 285 -6.01 -16.26 1.51
C LEU A 285 -5.97 -17.70 1.03
N HIS A 286 -5.28 -17.97 -0.08
CA HIS A 286 -5.29 -19.29 -0.75
C HIS A 286 -6.72 -19.79 -0.98
N CYS A 287 -7.59 -18.94 -1.54
CA CYS A 287 -8.98 -19.31 -1.80
C CYS A 287 -9.53 -18.62 -3.05
N TYR A 288 -10.59 -19.18 -3.60
CA TYR A 288 -11.39 -18.51 -4.61
C TYR A 288 -12.21 -17.37 -4.00
N VAL A 289 -12.48 -16.36 -4.80
CA VAL A 289 -13.33 -15.23 -4.45
C VAL A 289 -14.34 -15.01 -5.56
N VAL A 290 -15.61 -15.22 -5.25
CA VAL A 290 -16.72 -14.93 -6.14
C VAL A 290 -17.16 -13.49 -5.93
N VAL A 291 -17.11 -12.66 -6.98
CA VAL A 291 -17.54 -11.27 -6.93
C VAL A 291 -18.79 -11.10 -7.80
N GLU A 292 -19.87 -10.71 -7.16
CA GLU A 292 -21.15 -10.38 -7.77
C GLU A 292 -21.38 -8.87 -7.71
N VAL A 293 -21.72 -8.23 -8.83
CA VAL A 293 -21.93 -6.78 -8.88
C VAL A 293 -23.38 -6.49 -9.32
N LYS A 294 -24.08 -5.69 -8.54
CA LYS A 294 -25.45 -5.28 -8.78
C LYS A 294 -25.57 -3.77 -8.97
N THR A 295 -26.34 -3.33 -9.96
CA THR A 295 -26.66 -1.91 -10.20
C THR A 295 -27.90 -1.45 -9.44
N THR A 296 -28.51 -2.34 -8.68
CA THR A 296 -29.66 -2.09 -7.79
C THR A 296 -29.21 -1.97 -6.35
N ASP A 297 -30.13 -1.56 -5.50
CA ASP A 297 -29.98 -1.62 -4.05
C ASP A 297 -29.89 -3.07 -3.58
N PHE A 298 -29.34 -3.27 -2.38
CA PHE A 298 -29.21 -4.58 -1.78
C PHE A 298 -30.57 -5.26 -1.57
N GLU A 299 -30.66 -6.53 -1.98
CA GLU A 299 -31.79 -7.42 -1.72
C GLU A 299 -31.28 -8.73 -1.09
N ALA A 300 -32.06 -9.30 -0.14
CA ALA A 300 -31.69 -10.57 0.50
C ALA A 300 -31.58 -11.74 -0.48
N ALA A 301 -32.27 -11.69 -1.61
CA ALA A 301 -32.19 -12.70 -2.67
C ALA A 301 -30.77 -12.79 -3.28
N HIS A 302 -30.02 -11.70 -3.32
CA HIS A 302 -28.64 -11.68 -3.82
C HIS A 302 -27.73 -12.57 -2.96
N ILE A 303 -27.95 -12.66 -1.65
CA ILE A 303 -27.20 -13.50 -0.72
C ILE A 303 -27.43 -15.00 -1.00
N GLY A 304 -28.68 -15.36 -1.31
CA GLY A 304 -29.01 -16.75 -1.67
C GLY A 304 -28.29 -17.19 -2.95
N GLN A 305 -28.28 -16.34 -3.97
CA GLN A 305 -27.60 -16.57 -5.24
C GLN A 305 -26.07 -16.70 -5.06
N LEU A 306 -25.45 -15.69 -4.39
CA LEU A 306 -24.02 -15.67 -4.14
C LEU A 306 -23.57 -16.83 -3.25
N GLY A 307 -24.35 -17.17 -2.23
CA GLY A 307 -24.08 -18.34 -1.37
C GLY A 307 -24.08 -19.65 -2.13
N ALA A 308 -25.02 -19.83 -3.07
CA ALA A 308 -25.05 -21.02 -3.94
C ALA A 308 -23.80 -21.09 -4.85
N TYR A 309 -23.34 -19.94 -5.35
CA TYR A 309 -22.12 -19.87 -6.17
C TYR A 309 -20.86 -20.22 -5.37
N VAL A 310 -20.75 -19.71 -4.13
CA VAL A 310 -19.61 -20.03 -3.24
C VAL A 310 -19.54 -21.55 -2.99
N VAL A 311 -20.67 -22.19 -2.66
CA VAL A 311 -20.74 -23.65 -2.49
C VAL A 311 -20.36 -24.40 -3.76
N ALA A 312 -20.84 -23.94 -4.89
CA ALA A 312 -20.55 -24.59 -6.19
C ALA A 312 -19.06 -24.50 -6.55
N VAL A 313 -18.41 -23.36 -6.27
CA VAL A 313 -16.97 -23.17 -6.49
C VAL A 313 -16.17 -24.10 -5.57
N ASP A 314 -16.53 -24.21 -4.29
CA ASP A 314 -15.89 -25.14 -3.36
C ASP A 314 -15.97 -26.59 -3.88
N HIS A 315 -17.14 -27.03 -4.37
CA HIS A 315 -17.29 -28.40 -4.85
C HIS A 315 -16.64 -28.69 -6.22
N ILE A 316 -16.48 -27.69 -7.07
CA ILE A 316 -16.06 -27.89 -8.48
C ILE A 316 -14.60 -27.51 -8.70
N LEU A 317 -14.11 -26.46 -8.05
CA LEU A 317 -12.80 -25.86 -8.32
C LEU A 317 -11.82 -25.97 -7.15
N GLU A 318 -12.28 -26.07 -5.90
CA GLU A 318 -11.43 -26.14 -4.71
C GLU A 318 -10.54 -27.39 -4.76
N THR A 319 -9.29 -27.24 -4.35
CA THR A 319 -8.32 -28.32 -4.16
C THR A 319 -7.98 -28.47 -2.67
N GLU A 320 -7.32 -29.57 -2.29
CA GLU A 320 -6.92 -29.84 -0.89
C GLU A 320 -6.03 -28.74 -0.27
N SER A 321 -5.38 -27.91 -1.09
CA SER A 321 -4.52 -26.81 -0.65
C SER A 321 -5.26 -25.49 -0.52
N ASP A 322 -6.50 -25.41 -0.94
CA ASP A 322 -7.29 -24.19 -0.90
C ASP A 322 -8.08 -24.06 0.39
N ASN A 323 -8.25 -22.83 0.84
CA ASN A 323 -9.19 -22.48 1.89
C ASN A 323 -10.58 -22.25 1.29
N LYS A 324 -11.60 -22.20 2.16
CA LYS A 324 -12.99 -21.97 1.73
C LYS A 324 -13.13 -20.73 0.87
N THR A 325 -13.87 -20.88 -0.21
CA THR A 325 -14.24 -19.79 -1.12
C THR A 325 -15.03 -18.72 -0.38
N ILE A 326 -14.75 -17.47 -0.64
CA ILE A 326 -15.52 -16.32 -0.12
C ILE A 326 -16.32 -15.64 -1.23
N GLY A 327 -17.48 -15.07 -0.87
CA GLY A 327 -18.32 -14.30 -1.77
C GLY A 327 -18.30 -12.82 -1.40
N LEU A 328 -18.17 -11.95 -2.38
CA LEU A 328 -18.28 -10.50 -2.24
C LEU A 328 -19.43 -9.99 -3.12
N LEU A 329 -20.46 -9.44 -2.48
CA LEU A 329 -21.55 -8.71 -3.15
C LEU A 329 -21.23 -7.23 -3.14
N ILE A 330 -21.19 -6.61 -4.31
CA ILE A 330 -21.00 -5.16 -4.46
C ILE A 330 -22.24 -4.58 -5.10
N CYS A 331 -23.01 -3.81 -4.36
CA CYS A 331 -24.30 -3.25 -4.78
C CYS A 331 -24.27 -1.71 -4.79
N LYS A 332 -25.30 -1.10 -5.35
CA LYS A 332 -25.39 0.35 -5.45
C LYS A 332 -25.51 1.00 -4.08
N THR A 333 -26.46 0.54 -3.26
CA THR A 333 -26.68 0.97 -1.87
C THR A 333 -27.14 -0.21 -1.02
N LYS A 334 -27.04 -0.09 0.31
CA LYS A 334 -27.53 -1.10 1.25
C LYS A 334 -28.03 -0.46 2.55
N ASP A 335 -29.04 -1.07 3.15
CA ASP A 335 -29.30 -0.86 4.57
C ASP A 335 -28.40 -1.77 5.40
N ASN A 336 -27.60 -1.19 6.29
CA ASN A 336 -26.60 -1.92 7.05
C ASN A 336 -27.22 -2.97 7.99
N ILE A 337 -28.37 -2.68 8.61
CA ILE A 337 -29.04 -3.58 9.54
C ILE A 337 -29.63 -4.75 8.75
N PHE A 338 -30.32 -4.46 7.64
CA PHE A 338 -30.91 -5.49 6.81
C PHE A 338 -29.84 -6.41 6.17
N ALA A 339 -28.72 -5.83 5.70
CA ALA A 339 -27.58 -6.59 5.19
C ALA A 339 -26.98 -7.51 6.25
N GLN A 340 -26.84 -7.02 7.49
CA GLN A 340 -26.36 -7.83 8.60
C GLN A 340 -27.30 -9.01 8.89
N TYR A 341 -28.60 -8.79 8.96
CA TYR A 341 -29.58 -9.87 9.21
C TYR A 341 -29.59 -10.90 8.09
N ALA A 342 -29.45 -10.45 6.84
CA ALA A 342 -29.35 -11.36 5.70
C ALA A 342 -28.10 -12.25 5.77
N LEU A 343 -26.95 -11.71 6.22
CA LEU A 343 -25.72 -12.49 6.43
C LEU A 343 -25.82 -13.43 7.64
N GLU A 344 -26.58 -13.08 8.67
CA GLU A 344 -26.81 -13.97 9.82
C GLU A 344 -27.61 -15.22 9.44
N ALA A 345 -28.40 -15.16 8.37
CA ALA A 345 -29.21 -16.28 7.88
C ALA A 345 -28.42 -17.28 7.01
N THR A 346 -27.15 -17.00 6.69
CA THR A 346 -26.30 -17.88 5.86
C THR A 346 -25.08 -18.38 6.61
N ASN A 347 -24.63 -19.60 6.27
CA ASN A 347 -23.40 -20.20 6.78
C ASN A 347 -22.24 -20.06 5.80
N GLN A 348 -22.45 -19.44 4.65
CA GLN A 348 -21.38 -19.22 3.67
C GLN A 348 -20.60 -17.93 4.02
N PRO A 349 -19.28 -17.90 3.80
CA PRO A 349 -18.46 -16.74 4.10
C PRO A 349 -18.69 -15.63 3.05
N LEU A 350 -19.53 -14.64 3.39
CA LEU A 350 -19.96 -13.58 2.49
C LEU A 350 -19.66 -12.20 3.06
N GLY A 351 -19.38 -11.25 2.14
CA GLY A 351 -19.25 -9.84 2.42
C GLY A 351 -20.16 -9.00 1.51
N ILE A 352 -20.70 -7.90 2.04
CA ILE A 352 -21.56 -6.96 1.31
C ILE A 352 -20.96 -5.57 1.39
N SER A 353 -20.78 -4.94 0.24
CA SER A 353 -20.26 -3.58 0.10
C SER A 353 -21.08 -2.78 -0.88
N GLU A 354 -21.00 -1.46 -0.76
CA GLU A 354 -21.48 -0.53 -1.78
C GLU A 354 -20.37 -0.20 -2.79
N TYR A 355 -20.74 0.49 -3.88
CA TYR A 355 -19.77 1.15 -4.74
C TYR A 355 -20.14 2.60 -5.02
N GLU A 356 -19.12 3.42 -5.31
CA GLU A 356 -19.27 4.79 -5.77
C GLU A 356 -18.66 4.98 -7.16
N LEU A 357 -19.33 5.77 -8.02
CA LEU A 357 -18.86 6.08 -9.38
C LEU A 357 -18.23 7.46 -9.49
N GLN A 358 -18.50 8.34 -8.53
CA GLN A 358 -17.95 9.69 -8.47
C GLN A 358 -17.58 9.99 -7.03
N LYS A 359 -16.41 10.59 -6.82
CA LYS A 359 -16.13 11.19 -5.51
C LYS A 359 -17.07 12.37 -5.34
N LEU A 360 -17.93 12.31 -4.35
CA LEU A 360 -18.63 13.48 -3.83
C LEU A 360 -17.61 14.36 -3.11
N TYR A 361 -16.84 15.15 -3.86
CA TYR A 361 -16.15 16.26 -3.23
C TYR A 361 -17.22 17.25 -2.75
N PRO A 362 -17.18 17.69 -1.49
CA PRO A 362 -17.99 18.83 -1.08
C PRO A 362 -17.63 19.97 -2.05
N THR A 363 -18.60 20.50 -2.75
CA THR A 363 -18.49 21.56 -3.77
C THR A 363 -17.83 22.86 -3.25
N GLN A 364 -17.41 22.91 -1.99
CA GLN A 364 -16.72 24.03 -1.34
C GLN A 364 -15.20 23.99 -1.43
N ILE A 365 -14.57 22.94 -2.00
CA ILE A 365 -13.11 22.83 -2.04
C ILE A 365 -12.53 23.19 -3.43
N GLU A 366 -13.34 23.22 -4.49
CA GLU A 366 -12.85 23.60 -5.83
C GLU A 366 -12.43 25.07 -5.97
N GLY A 367 -12.72 25.92 -4.99
CA GLY A 367 -12.36 27.35 -5.02
C GLY A 367 -11.22 27.78 -4.09
N THR A 368 -10.61 26.88 -3.32
CA THR A 368 -9.64 27.25 -2.25
C THR A 368 -8.27 26.59 -2.35
N MET A 369 -8.01 25.74 -3.33
CA MET A 369 -6.65 25.29 -3.59
C MET A 369 -6.01 26.22 -4.63
N PRO A 370 -4.92 26.95 -4.27
CA PRO A 370 -4.16 27.69 -5.24
C PRO A 370 -3.63 26.74 -6.32
N SER A 371 -3.71 27.15 -7.57
CA SER A 371 -3.12 26.41 -8.69
C SER A 371 -1.60 26.28 -8.52
N ILE A 372 -0.99 25.28 -9.17
CA ILE A 372 0.46 25.12 -9.16
C ILE A 372 1.15 26.39 -9.61
N GLU A 373 0.58 27.13 -10.56
CA GLU A 373 1.07 28.41 -11.05
C GLU A 373 0.97 29.55 -9.99
N GLU A 374 -0.07 29.54 -9.17
CA GLU A 374 -0.21 30.51 -8.06
C GLU A 374 0.81 30.20 -6.94
N ILE A 375 1.05 28.91 -6.62
CA ILE A 375 2.07 28.49 -5.65
C ILE A 375 3.48 28.83 -6.16
N GLU A 376 3.77 28.62 -7.44
CA GLU A 376 5.05 28.98 -8.06
C GLU A 376 5.25 30.50 -8.10
N ASN A 377 4.22 31.27 -8.35
CA ASN A 377 4.27 32.73 -8.34
C ASN A 377 4.45 33.30 -6.93
N GLU A 378 3.82 32.74 -5.88
CA GLU A 378 4.07 33.14 -4.50
C GLU A 378 5.49 32.79 -4.04
N LEU A 379 6.01 31.63 -4.43
CA LEU A 379 7.39 31.23 -4.11
C LEU A 379 8.45 32.09 -4.84
N ASN A 380 8.14 32.59 -6.02
CA ASN A 380 9.04 33.46 -6.80
C ASN A 380 8.97 34.95 -6.39
N ASN A 381 7.86 35.38 -5.80
CA ASN A 381 7.67 36.77 -5.33
C ASN A 381 8.15 36.97 -3.86
N THR A 382 8.66 35.94 -3.19
CA THR A 382 9.20 36.01 -1.82
C THR A 382 10.73 36.05 -1.81
N LYS A 383 11.33 36.63 -2.83
CA LYS A 383 12.77 36.94 -2.90
C LYS A 383 13.05 38.39 -2.54
#